data_48896b5c5afa4597681e8bb14dd778ba
#
_entry.id   48896b5c5afa4597681e8bb14dd778ba
#
_cell.length_a   1.000
_cell.length_b   1.000
_cell.length_c   1.000
_cell.angle_alpha   90.00
_cell.angle_beta   90.00
_cell.angle_gamma   90.00
#
_symmetry.space_group_name_H-M   'P 1'
#
loop_
_entity.id
_entity.type
_entity.pdbx_description
1 polymer ?
#
loop_
_entity_poly.entity_id
_entity_poly.type
_entity_poly.pdbx_seq_one_letter_code
_entity_poly.pdbx_strand_id
1 'polypeptide(L)'
;MFKNIIVTEIQKPFTVFSQKGRTDCTENRLYYGLSFCLDGQITYNYNGQKIVSNKNNAVIIPQGSTYSLHGDKEGLFPLINFKAQNFSCDSFIVIPLDEPMRHINNYNKLSDYFLREDKYLEIFSLFYHILERLNLEESHTQNPLYPVINYLEKNISNTEINNSFLAGKLGISEVYLRKLFSQHYGTTPKQFIIDMRIQKAKSLLTNGTHTITAVSEECGFSSLYHFCRAFKEKTGMTPTEYAKDSKIYQI
;
A
#
# COMPACT_ATOMS: atom_id res chain seq x y z
N MET A 1 -2.46 -11.20 -3.83
CA MET A 1 -2.11 -12.37 -2.99
C MET A 1 -3.31 -12.86 -2.18
N PHE A 2 -3.94 -12.09 -1.33
CA PHE A 2 -5.03 -12.51 -0.42
C PHE A 2 -6.44 -12.48 -1.03
N LYS A 3 -6.58 -12.66 -2.36
CA LYS A 3 -7.91 -12.71 -3.00
C LYS A 3 -8.69 -13.94 -2.51
N ASN A 4 -9.91 -13.70 -1.99
CA ASN A 4 -10.81 -14.75 -1.50
C ASN A 4 -10.30 -15.51 -0.26
N ILE A 5 -9.31 -15.02 0.47
CA ILE A 5 -8.86 -15.61 1.73
C ILE A 5 -10.01 -15.61 2.75
N ILE A 6 -10.20 -16.73 3.42
CA ILE A 6 -11.14 -16.86 4.55
C ILE A 6 -10.31 -17.21 5.78
N VAL A 7 -10.11 -16.24 6.67
CA VAL A 7 -9.42 -16.48 7.94
C VAL A 7 -10.35 -17.19 8.90
N THR A 8 -9.94 -18.37 9.36
CA THR A 8 -10.76 -19.22 10.22
C THR A 8 -10.34 -19.17 11.68
N GLU A 9 -9.09 -18.82 11.95
CA GLU A 9 -8.54 -18.72 13.31
C GLU A 9 -7.43 -17.68 13.34
N ILE A 10 -7.39 -16.88 14.38
CA ILE A 10 -6.28 -15.95 14.68
C ILE A 10 -5.88 -16.23 16.13
N GLN A 11 -4.60 -16.53 16.36
CA GLN A 11 -4.07 -16.69 17.70
C GLN A 11 -3.68 -15.34 18.30
N LYS A 12 -3.68 -15.27 19.63
CA LYS A 12 -3.18 -14.08 20.35
C LYS A 12 -1.78 -13.74 19.84
N PRO A 13 -1.58 -12.51 19.33
CA PRO A 13 -0.28 -12.07 18.85
C PRO A 13 0.79 -12.11 19.95
N PHE A 14 2.02 -12.39 19.57
CA PHE A 14 3.17 -12.36 20.48
C PHE A 14 4.41 -11.84 19.76
N THR A 15 5.38 -11.37 20.53
CA THR A 15 6.63 -10.86 19.99
C THR A 15 7.77 -11.82 20.27
N VAL A 16 8.48 -12.24 19.24
CA VAL A 16 9.67 -13.07 19.34
C VAL A 16 10.88 -12.16 19.54
N PHE A 17 11.68 -12.45 20.56
CA PHE A 17 13.01 -11.87 20.72
C PHE A 17 14.04 -12.78 20.03
N SER A 18 14.84 -12.22 19.13
CA SER A 18 15.93 -12.91 18.48
C SER A 18 17.27 -12.33 18.91
N GLN A 19 18.13 -13.17 19.48
CA GLN A 19 19.47 -12.79 19.89
C GLN A 19 20.44 -12.95 18.72
N LYS A 20 21.37 -12.02 18.57
CA LYS A 20 22.42 -12.09 17.55
C LYS A 20 23.24 -13.37 17.66
N GLY A 21 23.45 -14.06 16.54
CA GLY A 21 24.22 -15.29 16.42
C GLY A 21 23.48 -16.57 16.85
N ARG A 22 22.29 -16.46 17.44
CA ARG A 22 21.48 -17.62 17.80
C ARG A 22 20.75 -18.16 16.58
N THR A 23 20.64 -19.49 16.51
CA THR A 23 19.83 -20.18 15.50
C THR A 23 18.80 -21.06 16.20
N ASP A 24 17.54 -20.84 15.87
CA ASP A 24 16.40 -21.66 16.33
C ASP A 24 15.81 -22.40 15.15
N CYS A 25 15.22 -23.60 15.40
CA CYS A 25 14.55 -24.40 14.38
C CYS A 25 13.06 -24.54 14.69
N THR A 26 12.25 -24.54 13.66
CA THR A 26 10.80 -24.81 13.73
C THR A 26 10.51 -25.96 12.77
N GLU A 27 9.82 -26.97 13.25
CA GLU A 27 9.42 -28.14 12.46
C GLU A 27 7.89 -28.18 12.29
N ASN A 28 7.46 -28.46 11.07
CA ASN A 28 6.05 -28.68 10.72
C ASN A 28 5.10 -27.63 11.34
N ARG A 29 5.29 -26.36 11.00
CA ARG A 29 4.57 -25.23 11.56
C ARG A 29 3.04 -25.39 11.43
N LEU A 30 2.30 -25.31 12.53
CA LEU A 30 0.85 -25.57 12.57
C LEU A 30 -0.01 -24.46 11.95
N TYR A 31 0.50 -23.23 11.86
CA TYR A 31 -0.20 -22.01 11.42
C TYR A 31 0.58 -21.29 10.34
N TYR A 32 -0.11 -20.55 9.50
CA TYR A 32 0.57 -19.45 8.79
C TYR A 32 1.09 -18.44 9.82
N GLY A 33 2.20 -17.80 9.54
CA GLY A 33 2.73 -16.71 10.34
C GLY A 33 2.78 -15.42 9.55
N LEU A 34 2.30 -14.32 10.11
CA LEU A 34 2.58 -12.98 9.63
C LEU A 34 3.55 -12.33 10.61
N SER A 35 4.80 -12.16 10.18
CA SER A 35 5.89 -11.59 10.98
C SER A 35 6.23 -10.18 10.51
N PHE A 36 6.35 -9.28 11.46
CA PHE A 36 6.93 -7.95 11.28
C PHE A 36 8.27 -7.86 12.00
N CYS A 37 9.00 -6.78 11.80
CA CYS A 37 10.21 -6.47 12.54
C CYS A 37 10.08 -5.08 13.15
N LEU A 38 10.18 -4.99 14.48
CA LEU A 38 10.24 -3.71 15.19
C LEU A 38 11.66 -3.16 15.16
N ASP A 39 12.64 -4.03 15.46
CA ASP A 39 14.07 -3.74 15.40
C ASP A 39 14.85 -5.02 15.13
N GLY A 40 16.09 -4.90 14.61
CA GLY A 40 16.97 -6.04 14.33
C GLY A 40 16.92 -6.56 12.91
N GLN A 41 17.42 -7.78 12.73
CA GLN A 41 17.36 -8.55 11.49
C GLN A 41 17.47 -10.03 11.78
N ILE A 42 16.66 -10.84 11.11
CA ILE A 42 16.75 -12.30 11.12
C ILE A 42 16.77 -12.85 9.70
N THR A 43 17.42 -13.99 9.53
CA THR A 43 17.41 -14.75 8.27
C THR A 43 16.74 -16.09 8.51
N TYR A 44 15.63 -16.36 7.80
CA TYR A 44 15.05 -17.69 7.70
C TYR A 44 15.79 -18.48 6.62
N ASN A 45 16.11 -19.74 6.92
CA ASN A 45 16.64 -20.70 5.94
C ASN A 45 15.58 -21.77 5.67
N TYR A 46 15.05 -21.77 4.45
CA TYR A 46 13.97 -22.65 4.03
C TYR A 46 14.27 -23.23 2.65
N ASN A 47 14.33 -24.55 2.51
CA ASN A 47 14.62 -25.25 1.25
C ASN A 47 15.89 -24.69 0.53
N GLY A 48 16.93 -24.37 1.28
CA GLY A 48 18.17 -23.82 0.74
C GLY A 48 18.13 -22.33 0.39
N GLN A 49 16.98 -21.68 0.55
CA GLN A 49 16.83 -20.23 0.33
C GLN A 49 16.99 -19.46 1.64
N LYS A 50 17.61 -18.28 1.53
CA LYS A 50 17.74 -17.32 2.64
C LYS A 50 16.70 -16.20 2.46
N ILE A 51 15.85 -16.03 3.46
CA ILE A 51 14.80 -15.01 3.49
C ILE A 51 15.10 -14.04 4.65
N VAL A 52 15.35 -12.78 4.34
CA VAL A 52 15.70 -11.76 5.33
C VAL A 52 14.46 -11.01 5.79
N SER A 53 14.26 -10.95 7.10
CA SER A 53 13.25 -10.10 7.74
C SER A 53 13.95 -8.96 8.49
N ASN A 54 13.50 -7.74 8.21
CA ASN A 54 13.95 -6.50 8.84
C ASN A 54 12.81 -5.48 8.90
N LYS A 55 13.07 -4.29 9.45
CA LYS A 55 12.04 -3.24 9.63
C LYS A 55 11.33 -2.75 8.36
N ASN A 56 11.86 -3.05 7.18
CA ASN A 56 11.31 -2.57 5.90
C ASN A 56 10.43 -3.62 5.20
N ASN A 57 10.18 -4.78 5.83
CA ASN A 57 9.32 -5.79 5.23
C ASN A 57 8.48 -6.55 6.27
N ALA A 58 7.39 -7.13 5.80
CA ALA A 58 6.67 -8.21 6.47
C ALA A 58 7.00 -9.54 5.81
N VAL A 59 6.88 -10.62 6.56
CA VAL A 59 7.13 -11.97 6.07
C VAL A 59 5.93 -12.85 6.37
N ILE A 60 5.37 -13.48 5.32
CA ILE A 60 4.40 -14.58 5.48
C ILE A 60 5.18 -15.89 5.56
N ILE A 61 4.96 -16.60 6.64
CA ILE A 61 5.58 -17.90 6.92
C ILE A 61 4.58 -19.01 6.60
N PRO A 62 4.92 -19.96 5.71
CA PRO A 62 3.99 -21.02 5.30
C PRO A 62 3.59 -21.95 6.47
N GLN A 63 2.33 -22.37 6.48
CA GLN A 63 1.90 -23.50 7.30
C GLN A 63 2.56 -24.79 6.80
N GLY A 64 2.88 -25.74 7.69
CA GLY A 64 3.57 -26.98 7.36
C GLY A 64 5.09 -26.81 7.13
N SER A 65 5.62 -25.59 7.14
CA SER A 65 7.04 -25.36 6.87
C SER A 65 7.93 -25.83 8.02
N THR A 66 9.11 -26.36 7.64
CA THR A 66 10.25 -26.64 8.53
C THR A 66 11.40 -25.74 8.10
N TYR A 67 11.89 -24.92 9.00
CA TYR A 67 12.93 -23.91 8.71
C TYR A 67 13.81 -23.64 9.92
N SER A 68 15.00 -23.10 9.69
CA SER A 68 15.79 -22.47 10.75
C SER A 68 15.74 -20.95 10.64
N LEU A 69 15.85 -20.29 11.80
CA LEU A 69 15.87 -18.85 11.95
C LEU A 69 17.19 -18.46 12.61
N HIS A 70 17.98 -17.63 11.94
CA HIS A 70 19.24 -17.11 12.46
C HIS A 70 19.11 -15.62 12.80
N GLY A 71 19.55 -15.23 14.00
CA GLY A 71 19.60 -13.83 14.43
C GLY A 71 20.85 -13.15 13.86
N ASP A 72 20.69 -12.35 12.80
CA ASP A 72 21.80 -11.56 12.22
C ASP A 72 22.10 -10.33 13.08
N LYS A 73 21.02 -9.68 13.55
CA LYS A 73 21.04 -8.54 14.45
C LYS A 73 19.94 -8.72 15.48
N GLU A 74 20.30 -8.57 16.75
CA GLU A 74 19.35 -8.64 17.86
C GLU A 74 18.13 -7.74 17.65
N GLY A 75 16.94 -8.24 18.00
CA GLY A 75 15.73 -7.47 17.85
C GLY A 75 14.44 -8.18 18.21
N LEU A 76 13.34 -7.48 17.96
CA LEU A 76 11.97 -7.85 18.28
C LEU A 76 11.14 -8.06 17.02
N PHE A 77 10.48 -9.22 16.95
CA PHE A 77 9.73 -9.66 15.78
C PHE A 77 8.27 -9.98 16.17
N PRO A 78 7.36 -8.99 16.05
CA PRO A 78 5.93 -9.18 16.19
C PRO A 78 5.41 -10.26 15.25
N LEU A 79 4.66 -11.25 15.79
CA LEU A 79 4.17 -12.41 15.05
C LEU A 79 2.68 -12.64 15.32
N ILE A 80 1.93 -12.83 14.26
CA ILE A 80 0.52 -13.21 14.28
C ILE A 80 0.39 -14.57 13.62
N ASN A 81 -0.07 -15.57 14.37
CA ASN A 81 -0.39 -16.89 13.84
C ASN A 81 -1.85 -16.95 13.43
N PHE A 82 -2.13 -17.52 12.25
CA PHE A 82 -3.51 -17.65 11.76
C PHE A 82 -3.71 -18.90 10.90
N LYS A 83 -4.97 -19.35 10.78
CA LYS A 83 -5.41 -20.35 9.79
C LYS A 83 -6.32 -19.69 8.78
N ALA A 84 -6.28 -20.18 7.55
CA ALA A 84 -7.12 -19.68 6.48
C ALA A 84 -7.53 -20.80 5.51
N GLN A 85 -8.67 -20.60 4.86
CA GLN A 85 -9.12 -21.34 3.69
C GLN A 85 -8.95 -20.46 2.44
N ASN A 86 -8.92 -21.07 1.26
CA ASN A 86 -8.71 -20.39 -0.02
C ASN A 86 -7.41 -19.53 -0.07
N PHE A 87 -6.42 -19.93 0.73
CA PHE A 87 -5.09 -19.35 0.74
C PHE A 87 -4.08 -20.49 0.89
N SER A 88 -3.06 -20.49 0.05
CA SER A 88 -1.90 -21.37 0.16
C SER A 88 -0.65 -20.62 -0.25
N CYS A 89 0.45 -20.85 0.43
CA CYS A 89 1.77 -20.46 0.02
C CYS A 89 2.75 -21.59 0.34
N ASP A 90 3.50 -22.02 -0.67
CA ASP A 90 4.48 -23.13 -0.56
C ASP A 90 5.89 -22.60 -0.22
N SER A 91 6.03 -21.29 -0.14
CA SER A 91 7.28 -20.60 0.18
C SER A 91 7.02 -19.35 1.02
N PHE A 92 8.06 -18.88 1.69
CA PHE A 92 8.03 -17.59 2.37
C PHE A 92 7.73 -16.45 1.39
N ILE A 93 6.86 -15.53 1.77
CA ILE A 93 6.56 -14.35 0.98
C ILE A 93 7.07 -13.12 1.74
N VAL A 94 7.92 -12.35 1.08
CA VAL A 94 8.46 -11.10 1.62
C VAL A 94 7.73 -9.92 0.98
N ILE A 95 7.11 -9.09 1.80
CA ILE A 95 6.33 -7.93 1.37
C ILE A 95 7.05 -6.68 1.87
N PRO A 96 7.65 -5.88 0.98
CA PRO A 96 8.20 -4.59 1.36
C PRO A 96 7.12 -3.66 1.92
N LEU A 97 7.44 -2.92 2.97
CA LEU A 97 6.52 -2.03 3.67
C LEU A 97 6.82 -0.57 3.36
N ASP A 98 5.79 0.17 2.93
CA ASP A 98 5.87 1.62 2.70
C ASP A 98 5.86 2.41 4.02
N GLU A 99 5.02 1.96 4.96
CA GLU A 99 4.81 2.58 6.28
C GLU A 99 4.94 1.54 7.41
N PRO A 100 6.16 1.04 7.73
CA PRO A 100 6.35 -0.05 8.69
C PRO A 100 5.71 0.20 10.06
N MET A 101 5.81 1.43 10.60
CA MET A 101 5.23 1.78 11.90
C MET A 101 3.71 1.67 11.95
N ARG A 102 3.02 1.83 10.82
CA ARG A 102 1.58 1.65 10.74
C ARG A 102 1.18 0.20 10.99
N HIS A 103 1.93 -0.75 10.46
CA HIS A 103 1.71 -2.18 10.70
C HIS A 103 2.00 -2.56 12.14
N ILE A 104 3.04 -1.99 12.76
CA ILE A 104 3.33 -2.17 14.19
C ILE A 104 2.19 -1.62 15.05
N ASN A 105 1.66 -0.45 14.74
CA ASN A 105 0.51 0.12 15.46
C ASN A 105 -0.75 -0.77 15.32
N ASN A 106 -1.01 -1.33 14.14
CA ASN A 106 -2.10 -2.27 13.92
C ASN A 106 -1.89 -3.58 14.69
N TYR A 107 -0.65 -4.10 14.73
CA TYR A 107 -0.29 -5.25 15.56
C TYR A 107 -0.56 -5.00 17.05
N ASN A 108 -0.13 -3.86 17.58
CA ASN A 108 -0.35 -3.48 18.99
C ASN A 108 -1.85 -3.40 19.28
N LYS A 109 -2.62 -2.73 18.42
CA LYS A 109 -4.08 -2.64 18.55
C LYS A 109 -4.74 -4.02 18.50
N LEU A 110 -4.29 -4.91 17.63
CA LEU A 110 -4.77 -6.29 17.58
C LEU A 110 -4.48 -7.04 18.88
N SER A 111 -3.27 -6.87 19.42
CA SER A 111 -2.88 -7.45 20.72
C SER A 111 -3.76 -6.96 21.86
N ASP A 112 -4.10 -5.66 21.88
CA ASP A 112 -5.01 -5.05 22.87
C ASP A 112 -6.43 -5.62 22.76
N TYR A 113 -6.91 -5.90 21.56
CA TYR A 113 -8.23 -6.51 21.36
C TYR A 113 -8.30 -7.93 21.94
N PHE A 114 -7.22 -8.70 21.89
CA PHE A 114 -7.15 -10.03 22.52
C PHE A 114 -7.17 -10.00 24.06
N LEU A 115 -7.03 -8.84 24.69
CA LEU A 115 -7.19 -8.67 26.13
C LEU A 115 -8.64 -8.41 26.55
N ARG A 116 -9.57 -8.32 25.58
CA ARG A 116 -10.99 -8.00 25.81
C ARG A 116 -11.88 -9.06 25.19
N GLU A 117 -12.75 -9.64 25.98
CA GLU A 117 -13.63 -10.75 25.55
C GLU A 117 -14.69 -10.33 24.50
N ASP A 118 -15.05 -9.03 24.48
CA ASP A 118 -16.10 -8.48 23.59
C ASP A 118 -15.60 -8.08 22.19
N LYS A 119 -14.32 -8.31 21.87
CA LYS A 119 -13.65 -7.79 20.65
C LYS A 119 -13.44 -8.83 19.53
N TYR A 120 -14.20 -9.93 19.53
CA TYR A 120 -13.98 -11.01 18.56
C TYR A 120 -14.12 -10.56 17.10
N LEU A 121 -15.17 -9.82 16.75
CA LEU A 121 -15.38 -9.33 15.38
C LEU A 121 -14.34 -8.26 14.98
N GLU A 122 -13.96 -7.40 15.92
CA GLU A 122 -12.95 -6.37 15.68
C GLU A 122 -11.57 -6.96 15.45
N ILE A 123 -11.24 -8.11 16.06
CA ILE A 123 -10.01 -8.87 15.81
C ILE A 123 -9.95 -9.27 14.34
N PHE A 124 -10.99 -9.91 13.82
CA PHE A 124 -11.04 -10.34 12.42
C PHE A 124 -11.06 -9.15 11.48
N SER A 125 -11.86 -8.13 11.75
CA SER A 125 -11.94 -6.91 10.95
C SER A 125 -10.57 -6.21 10.83
N LEU A 126 -9.87 -6.04 11.96
CA LEU A 126 -8.54 -5.43 11.95
C LEU A 126 -7.50 -6.30 11.23
N PHE A 127 -7.58 -7.62 11.40
CA PHE A 127 -6.65 -8.53 10.70
C PHE A 127 -6.88 -8.53 9.19
N TYR A 128 -8.13 -8.55 8.72
CA TYR A 128 -8.43 -8.38 7.29
C TYR A 128 -7.94 -7.04 6.76
N HIS A 129 -8.06 -5.96 7.53
CA HIS A 129 -7.50 -4.66 7.15
C HIS A 129 -5.97 -4.70 7.01
N ILE A 130 -5.27 -5.42 7.91
CA ILE A 130 -3.81 -5.64 7.79
C ILE A 130 -3.49 -6.39 6.50
N LEU A 131 -4.20 -7.48 6.20
CA LEU A 131 -3.98 -8.27 4.98
C LEU A 131 -4.27 -7.47 3.69
N GLU A 132 -5.33 -6.67 3.69
CA GLU A 132 -5.66 -5.78 2.57
C GLU A 132 -4.53 -4.78 2.29
N ARG A 133 -4.01 -4.14 3.32
CA ARG A 133 -2.89 -3.20 3.18
C ARG A 133 -1.63 -3.89 2.65
N LEU A 134 -1.28 -5.05 3.18
CA LEU A 134 -0.14 -5.83 2.69
C LEU A 134 -0.32 -6.23 1.21
N ASN A 135 -1.55 -6.55 0.79
CA ASN A 135 -1.84 -6.86 -0.60
C ASN A 135 -1.68 -5.64 -1.52
N LEU A 136 -2.02 -4.44 -1.04
CA LEU A 136 -1.74 -3.19 -1.75
C LEU A 136 -0.23 -2.95 -1.87
N GLU A 137 0.53 -3.06 -0.77
CA GLU A 137 1.98 -2.86 -0.77
C GLU A 137 2.72 -3.89 -1.64
N GLU A 138 2.29 -5.15 -1.67
CA GLU A 138 2.81 -6.15 -2.61
C GLU A 138 2.53 -5.75 -4.07
N SER A 139 1.31 -5.29 -4.37
CA SER A 139 0.96 -4.86 -5.72
C SER A 139 1.75 -3.63 -6.15
N HIS A 140 2.10 -2.76 -5.21
CA HIS A 140 2.96 -1.59 -5.44
C HIS A 140 4.37 -2.01 -5.90
N THR A 141 4.96 -3.02 -5.29
CA THR A 141 6.32 -3.50 -5.66
C THR A 141 6.37 -4.17 -7.03
N GLN A 142 5.24 -4.73 -7.49
CA GLN A 142 5.12 -5.31 -8.85
C GLN A 142 4.85 -4.25 -9.92
N ASN A 143 4.44 -3.04 -9.55
CA ASN A 143 4.19 -1.95 -10.47
C ASN A 143 5.42 -1.02 -10.56
N PRO A 144 6.18 -1.04 -11.65
CA PRO A 144 7.36 -0.19 -11.82
C PRO A 144 7.03 1.32 -11.81
N LEU A 145 5.77 1.68 -11.99
CA LEU A 145 5.28 3.07 -11.93
C LEU A 145 4.89 3.52 -10.52
N TYR A 146 4.86 2.61 -9.52
CA TYR A 146 4.41 2.95 -8.18
C TYR A 146 5.13 4.18 -7.56
N PRO A 147 6.48 4.32 -7.64
CA PRO A 147 7.16 5.48 -7.07
C PRO A 147 6.68 6.81 -7.67
N VAL A 148 6.33 6.79 -8.97
CA VAL A 148 5.81 7.95 -9.68
C VAL A 148 4.35 8.22 -9.31
N ILE A 149 3.53 7.19 -9.22
CA ILE A 149 2.11 7.34 -8.83
C ILE A 149 1.99 7.90 -7.41
N ASN A 150 2.72 7.32 -6.44
CA ASN A 150 2.77 7.82 -5.05
C ASN A 150 3.27 9.28 -4.97
N TYR A 151 4.25 9.64 -5.81
CA TYR A 151 4.70 11.03 -5.92
C TYR A 151 3.59 11.94 -6.46
N LEU A 152 2.88 11.52 -7.52
CA LEU A 152 1.78 12.27 -8.12
C LEU A 152 0.65 12.51 -7.12
N GLU A 153 0.24 11.51 -6.36
CA GLU A 153 -0.80 11.61 -5.33
C GLU A 153 -0.49 12.70 -4.29
N LYS A 154 0.77 12.80 -3.87
CA LYS A 154 1.22 13.77 -2.86
C LYS A 154 1.51 15.17 -3.43
N ASN A 155 1.80 15.28 -4.73
CA ASN A 155 2.34 16.50 -5.33
C ASN A 155 1.60 16.94 -6.60
N ILE A 156 0.36 16.53 -6.81
CA ILE A 156 -0.38 16.76 -8.07
C ILE A 156 -0.54 18.25 -8.41
N SER A 157 -0.48 19.11 -7.40
CA SER A 157 -0.53 20.58 -7.54
C SER A 157 0.74 21.20 -8.16
N ASN A 158 1.84 20.45 -8.21
CA ASN A 158 3.08 20.95 -8.80
C ASN A 158 2.96 21.06 -10.33
N THR A 159 3.07 22.26 -10.87
CA THR A 159 2.96 22.56 -12.30
C THR A 159 4.14 22.06 -13.12
N GLU A 160 5.30 21.81 -12.49
CA GLU A 160 6.54 21.36 -13.14
C GLU A 160 6.51 19.87 -13.51
N ILE A 161 5.50 19.14 -13.05
CA ILE A 161 5.38 17.70 -13.34
C ILE A 161 5.09 17.50 -14.83
N ASN A 162 6.04 16.87 -15.50
CA ASN A 162 5.97 16.51 -16.93
C ASN A 162 6.61 15.11 -17.14
N ASN A 163 6.59 14.62 -18.37
CA ASN A 163 7.12 13.29 -18.70
C ASN A 163 8.62 13.15 -18.38
N SER A 164 9.41 14.19 -18.66
CA SER A 164 10.85 14.19 -18.38
C SER A 164 11.12 14.08 -16.88
N PHE A 165 10.39 14.85 -16.07
CA PHE A 165 10.48 14.81 -14.62
C PHE A 165 10.16 13.40 -14.06
N LEU A 166 9.06 12.79 -14.54
CA LEU A 166 8.64 11.46 -14.09
C LEU A 166 9.62 10.37 -14.54
N ALA A 167 10.12 10.45 -15.78
CA ALA A 167 11.13 9.54 -16.29
C ALA A 167 12.44 9.63 -15.50
N GLY A 168 12.87 10.83 -15.16
CA GLY A 168 14.04 11.08 -14.32
C GLY A 168 13.91 10.46 -12.93
N LYS A 169 12.72 10.53 -12.32
CA LYS A 169 12.47 9.88 -11.00
C LYS A 169 12.63 8.37 -11.03
N LEU A 170 12.35 7.72 -12.15
CA LEU A 170 12.49 6.28 -12.34
C LEU A 170 13.85 5.87 -12.93
N GLY A 171 14.68 6.83 -13.35
CA GLY A 171 15.93 6.53 -14.06
C GLY A 171 15.73 5.87 -15.42
N ILE A 172 14.63 6.16 -16.12
CA ILE A 172 14.26 5.56 -17.42
C ILE A 172 14.08 6.64 -18.51
N SER A 173 14.00 6.22 -19.78
CA SER A 173 13.66 7.11 -20.87
C SER A 173 12.15 7.46 -20.89
N GLU A 174 11.79 8.64 -21.42
CA GLU A 174 10.38 9.03 -21.61
C GLU A 174 9.60 8.06 -22.53
N VAL A 175 10.28 7.45 -23.51
CA VAL A 175 9.66 6.43 -24.39
C VAL A 175 9.25 5.23 -23.59
N TYR A 176 10.13 4.74 -22.71
CA TYR A 176 9.83 3.61 -21.84
C TYR A 176 8.77 3.96 -20.79
N LEU A 177 8.80 5.17 -20.21
CA LEU A 177 7.74 5.66 -19.35
C LEU A 177 6.36 5.59 -20.01
N ARG A 178 6.23 6.09 -21.27
CA ARG A 178 4.98 6.02 -22.05
C ARG A 178 4.51 4.60 -22.27
N LYS A 179 5.44 3.68 -22.57
CA LYS A 179 5.13 2.25 -22.73
C LYS A 179 4.58 1.66 -21.42
N LEU A 180 5.21 1.93 -20.30
CA LEU A 180 4.74 1.45 -18.99
C LEU A 180 3.35 2.01 -18.63
N PHE A 181 3.10 3.31 -18.82
CA PHE A 181 1.77 3.89 -18.58
C PHE A 181 0.70 3.27 -19.49
N SER A 182 1.00 3.05 -20.77
CA SER A 182 0.08 2.37 -21.68
C SER A 182 -0.23 0.94 -21.23
N GLN A 183 0.79 0.19 -20.78
CA GLN A 183 0.63 -1.20 -20.33
C GLN A 183 -0.14 -1.34 -19.02
N HIS A 184 0.13 -0.48 -18.03
CA HIS A 184 -0.45 -0.59 -16.69
C HIS A 184 -1.76 0.17 -16.52
N TYR A 185 -1.95 1.28 -17.24
CA TYR A 185 -3.10 2.20 -17.06
C TYR A 185 -3.89 2.46 -18.36
N GLY A 186 -3.47 1.91 -19.50
CA GLY A 186 -4.16 2.11 -20.78
C GLY A 186 -4.13 3.55 -21.30
N THR A 187 -3.24 4.41 -20.79
CA THR A 187 -3.21 5.84 -21.09
C THR A 187 -1.79 6.39 -21.16
N THR A 188 -1.63 7.67 -21.54
CA THR A 188 -0.33 8.34 -21.51
C THR A 188 -0.06 8.99 -20.13
N PRO A 189 1.22 9.21 -19.72
CA PRO A 189 1.54 9.89 -18.46
C PRO A 189 0.88 11.28 -18.36
N LYS A 190 0.89 12.06 -19.44
CA LYS A 190 0.26 13.39 -19.50
C LYS A 190 -1.25 13.30 -19.24
N GLN A 191 -1.92 12.35 -19.90
CA GLN A 191 -3.36 12.19 -19.73
C GLN A 191 -3.71 11.72 -18.32
N PHE A 192 -2.93 10.80 -17.77
CA PHE A 192 -3.07 10.33 -16.38
C PHE A 192 -2.96 11.49 -15.37
N ILE A 193 -1.96 12.38 -15.52
CA ILE A 193 -1.82 13.57 -14.67
C ILE A 193 -3.06 14.47 -14.78
N ILE A 194 -3.52 14.73 -16.02
CA ILE A 194 -4.74 15.53 -16.24
C ILE A 194 -5.92 14.91 -15.53
N ASP A 195 -6.13 13.59 -15.65
CA ASP A 195 -7.25 12.89 -15.02
C ASP A 195 -7.20 12.99 -13.49
N MET A 196 -6.03 12.82 -12.87
CA MET A 196 -5.85 13.03 -11.44
C MET A 196 -6.18 14.47 -11.00
N ARG A 197 -5.71 15.47 -11.75
CA ARG A 197 -5.99 16.88 -11.49
C ARG A 197 -7.48 17.20 -11.60
N ILE A 198 -8.17 16.62 -12.58
CA ILE A 198 -9.63 16.79 -12.74
C ILE A 198 -10.39 16.12 -11.60
N GLN A 199 -9.97 14.93 -11.13
CA GLN A 199 -10.61 14.30 -9.98
C GLN A 199 -10.45 15.16 -8.71
N LYS A 200 -9.28 15.73 -8.47
CA LYS A 200 -9.06 16.69 -7.37
C LYS A 200 -9.96 17.92 -7.53
N ALA A 201 -10.06 18.47 -8.75
CA ALA A 201 -10.92 19.61 -9.02
C ALA A 201 -12.39 19.35 -8.73
N LYS A 202 -12.90 18.16 -9.09
CA LYS A 202 -14.29 17.75 -8.76
C LYS A 202 -14.54 17.83 -7.25
N SER A 203 -13.64 17.28 -6.44
CA SER A 203 -13.77 17.32 -4.97
C SER A 203 -13.79 18.75 -4.42
N LEU A 204 -12.91 19.63 -4.93
CA LEU A 204 -12.84 21.03 -4.49
C LEU A 204 -14.08 21.85 -4.91
N LEU A 205 -14.59 21.61 -6.13
CA LEU A 205 -15.79 22.28 -6.64
C LEU A 205 -17.08 21.85 -5.90
N THR A 206 -17.16 20.59 -5.50
CA THR A 206 -18.30 20.08 -4.72
C THR A 206 -18.34 20.70 -3.32
N ASN A 207 -17.19 20.94 -2.68
CA ASN A 207 -17.11 21.57 -1.37
C ASN A 207 -17.51 23.06 -1.36
N GLY A 208 -17.57 23.71 -2.53
CA GLY A 208 -18.18 25.03 -2.72
C GLY A 208 -17.48 26.24 -2.10
N THR A 209 -16.28 26.09 -1.55
CA THR A 209 -15.53 27.14 -0.82
C THR A 209 -14.52 27.90 -1.68
N HIS A 210 -14.23 27.42 -2.90
CA HIS A 210 -13.15 27.93 -3.74
C HIS A 210 -13.68 28.61 -5.01
N THR A 211 -12.99 29.63 -5.46
CA THR A 211 -13.20 30.20 -6.81
C THR A 211 -12.66 29.27 -7.88
N ILE A 212 -13.18 29.34 -9.10
CA ILE A 212 -12.72 28.51 -10.23
C ILE A 212 -11.21 28.73 -10.49
N THR A 213 -10.72 29.93 -10.32
CA THR A 213 -9.29 30.27 -10.46
C THR A 213 -8.48 29.57 -9.38
N ALA A 214 -8.86 29.66 -8.11
CA ALA A 214 -8.19 28.99 -7.01
C ALA A 214 -8.15 27.45 -7.20
N VAL A 215 -9.28 26.85 -7.63
CA VAL A 215 -9.32 25.42 -7.96
C VAL A 215 -8.33 25.06 -9.06
N SER A 216 -8.24 25.87 -10.13
CA SER A 216 -7.28 25.65 -11.21
C SER A 216 -5.84 25.61 -10.70
N GLU A 217 -5.46 26.56 -9.85
CA GLU A 217 -4.12 26.67 -9.27
C GLU A 217 -3.82 25.52 -8.31
N GLU A 218 -4.73 25.21 -7.39
CA GLU A 218 -4.59 24.11 -6.42
C GLU A 218 -4.51 22.74 -7.08
N CYS A 219 -5.10 22.59 -8.28
CA CYS A 219 -5.01 21.36 -9.06
C CYS A 219 -3.75 21.31 -9.94
N GLY A 220 -2.91 22.36 -9.96
CA GLY A 220 -1.65 22.38 -10.68
C GLY A 220 -1.77 22.66 -12.17
N PHE A 221 -2.82 23.34 -12.61
CA PHE A 221 -2.91 23.83 -13.99
C PHE A 221 -2.16 25.16 -14.12
N SER A 222 -1.34 25.26 -15.17
CA SER A 222 -0.57 26.47 -15.46
C SER A 222 -1.42 27.63 -16.00
N SER A 223 -2.65 27.37 -16.43
CA SER A 223 -3.59 28.42 -16.85
C SER A 223 -5.03 27.99 -16.66
N LEU A 224 -5.89 28.96 -16.30
CA LEU A 224 -7.33 28.78 -16.16
C LEU A 224 -7.99 28.28 -17.46
N TYR A 225 -7.52 28.77 -18.61
CA TYR A 225 -8.03 28.31 -19.92
C TYR A 225 -7.79 26.81 -20.14
N HIS A 226 -6.58 26.34 -19.86
CA HIS A 226 -6.23 24.90 -19.95
C HIS A 226 -7.08 24.05 -19.00
N PHE A 227 -7.28 24.53 -17.77
CA PHE A 227 -8.13 23.88 -16.79
C PHE A 227 -9.57 23.73 -17.28
N CYS A 228 -10.21 24.85 -17.67
CA CYS A 228 -11.62 24.83 -18.11
C CYS A 228 -11.83 23.93 -19.32
N ARG A 229 -10.90 23.94 -20.28
CA ARG A 229 -10.96 23.07 -21.45
C ARG A 229 -10.84 21.59 -21.07
N ALA A 230 -9.81 21.21 -20.29
CA ALA A 230 -9.60 19.85 -19.85
C ALA A 230 -10.76 19.34 -19.00
N PHE A 231 -11.30 20.19 -18.12
CA PHE A 231 -12.41 19.85 -17.26
C PHE A 231 -13.68 19.54 -18.09
N LYS A 232 -14.02 20.42 -19.04
CA LYS A 232 -15.16 20.22 -19.94
C LYS A 232 -15.01 18.99 -20.82
N GLU A 233 -13.81 18.73 -21.34
CA GLU A 233 -13.50 17.55 -22.15
C GLU A 233 -13.72 16.26 -21.37
N LYS A 234 -13.35 16.23 -20.07
CA LYS A 234 -13.44 15.05 -19.21
C LYS A 234 -14.78 14.86 -18.52
N THR A 235 -15.54 15.91 -18.30
CA THR A 235 -16.80 15.85 -17.53
C THR A 235 -18.04 16.15 -18.35
N GLY A 236 -17.89 16.71 -19.55
CA GLY A 236 -18.98 17.21 -20.37
C GLY A 236 -19.49 18.61 -19.95
N MET A 237 -19.10 19.11 -18.78
CA MET A 237 -19.55 20.38 -18.20
C MET A 237 -18.39 21.32 -17.95
N THR A 238 -18.65 22.64 -17.95
CA THR A 238 -17.66 23.60 -17.47
C THR A 238 -17.52 23.50 -15.94
N PRO A 239 -16.38 23.91 -15.36
CA PRO A 239 -16.22 23.92 -13.89
C PRO A 239 -17.33 24.70 -13.16
N THR A 240 -17.80 25.79 -13.74
CA THR A 240 -18.88 26.63 -13.18
C THR A 240 -20.21 25.92 -13.19
N GLU A 241 -20.57 25.24 -14.27
CA GLU A 241 -21.79 24.41 -14.37
C GLU A 241 -21.73 23.27 -13.37
N TYR A 242 -20.60 22.56 -13.29
CA TYR A 242 -20.39 21.45 -12.36
C TYR A 242 -20.51 21.88 -10.89
N ALA A 243 -19.95 23.03 -10.52
CA ALA A 243 -20.05 23.59 -9.16
C ALA A 243 -21.50 24.01 -8.79
N LYS A 244 -22.31 24.44 -9.75
CA LYS A 244 -23.73 24.74 -9.53
C LYS A 244 -24.57 23.48 -9.38
N ASP A 245 -24.35 22.49 -10.22
CA ASP A 245 -25.07 21.23 -10.23
C ASP A 245 -24.84 20.44 -8.93
N SER A 246 -23.58 20.37 -8.46
CA SER A 246 -23.23 19.68 -7.20
C SER A 246 -23.85 20.31 -5.94
N LYS A 247 -24.23 21.60 -5.96
CA LYS A 247 -24.93 22.25 -4.85
C LYS A 247 -26.42 21.87 -4.76
N ILE A 248 -27.00 21.40 -5.84
CA ILE A 248 -28.41 21.00 -5.89
C ILE A 248 -28.66 19.67 -5.16
N TYR A 249 -27.62 18.82 -5.05
CA TYR A 249 -27.69 17.48 -4.42
C TYR A 249 -27.21 17.45 -2.96
N GLN A 250 -26.93 18.60 -2.33
CA GLN A 250 -26.50 18.71 -0.93
C GLN A 250 -27.65 19.13 0.02
N ILE A 251 -28.91 18.89 -0.33
CA ILE A 251 -30.09 19.14 0.52
C ILE A 251 -30.51 17.86 1.22
#